data_46ebd99ec6fd49008a2a1df7a098bda1
#
_entry.id   46ebd99ec6fd49008a2a1df7a098bda1
#
_cell.length_a   1.000
_cell.length_b   1.000
_cell.length_c   1.000
_cell.angle_alpha   90.00
_cell.angle_beta   90.00
_cell.angle_gamma   90.00
#
_symmetry.space_group_name_H-M   'P 1'
#
loop_
_entity.id
_entity.type
_entity.pdbx_description
1 polymer ?
#
loop_
_entity_poly.entity_id
_entity_poly.type
_entity_poly.pdbx_seq_one_letter_code
_entity_poly.pdbx_strand_id
1 'polypeptide(L)'
;MDQVDRIIAQWNKARPDLDVGPMETIGRLSRLTARLRGEMEKTWRTYGLNPASFDVLATLRRSGKPEGLSPGELLDLTMVTSGTMTNRIDQLVKHGLVERVQNPEDKRGFLIRLTESGFATIEKAVGEHVETQHRLLRGLSPTQRKDLNELLRVLGDQVNSDSRKL
;
A
#
# COMPACT_ATOMS: atom_id res chain seq x y z
N MET A 1 -16.03 -22.30 -11.26
CA MET A 1 -14.79 -22.38 -12.06
C MET A 1 -14.42 -20.96 -12.47
N ASP A 2 -13.31 -20.43 -11.95
CA ASP A 2 -12.82 -19.12 -12.29
C ASP A 2 -11.82 -19.16 -13.48
N GLN A 3 -11.20 -18.02 -13.80
CA GLN A 3 -10.24 -17.96 -14.90
C GLN A 3 -8.92 -18.67 -14.55
N VAL A 4 -8.54 -18.71 -13.28
CA VAL A 4 -7.33 -19.41 -12.83
C VAL A 4 -7.53 -20.91 -12.99
N ASP A 5 -8.70 -21.44 -12.59
CA ASP A 5 -9.02 -22.87 -12.79
C ASP A 5 -8.86 -23.31 -14.25
N ARG A 6 -9.32 -22.46 -15.19
CA ARG A 6 -9.17 -22.72 -16.62
C ARG A 6 -7.71 -22.77 -17.08
N ILE A 7 -6.89 -21.85 -16.58
CA ILE A 7 -5.46 -21.79 -16.91
C ILE A 7 -4.74 -23.03 -16.35
N ILE A 8 -5.05 -23.43 -15.10
CA ILE A 8 -4.47 -24.64 -14.50
C ILE A 8 -4.85 -25.89 -15.30
N ALA A 9 -6.13 -26.02 -15.70
CA ALA A 9 -6.56 -27.14 -16.52
C ALA A 9 -5.82 -27.20 -17.88
N GLN A 10 -5.54 -26.06 -18.51
CA GLN A 10 -4.76 -25.98 -19.73
C GLN A 10 -3.31 -26.42 -19.52
N TRP A 11 -2.67 -25.98 -18.43
CA TRP A 11 -1.31 -26.39 -18.09
C TRP A 11 -1.20 -27.88 -17.78
N ASN A 12 -2.12 -28.42 -17.00
CA ASN A 12 -2.17 -29.88 -16.72
C ASN A 12 -2.29 -30.73 -18.01
N LYS A 13 -2.98 -30.18 -19.03
CA LYS A 13 -3.06 -30.86 -20.33
C LYS A 13 -1.80 -30.67 -21.17
N ALA A 14 -1.20 -29.49 -21.17
CA ALA A 14 -0.03 -29.15 -22.01
C ALA A 14 1.29 -29.70 -21.44
N ARG A 15 1.41 -29.73 -20.11
CA ARG A 15 2.61 -30.14 -19.37
C ARG A 15 2.23 -31.01 -18.17
N PRO A 16 1.77 -32.24 -18.41
CA PRO A 16 1.37 -33.18 -17.35
C PRO A 16 2.53 -33.63 -16.46
N ASP A 17 3.75 -33.34 -16.85
CA ASP A 17 5.00 -33.58 -16.11
C ASP A 17 5.30 -32.54 -15.04
N LEU A 18 4.57 -31.39 -15.02
CA LEU A 18 4.79 -30.29 -14.08
C LEU A 18 3.73 -30.29 -12.98
N ASP A 19 4.17 -30.08 -11.73
CA ASP A 19 3.27 -29.66 -10.65
C ASP A 19 2.95 -28.17 -10.81
N VAL A 20 1.76 -27.86 -11.31
CA VAL A 20 1.27 -26.50 -11.50
C VAL A 20 0.41 -25.99 -10.32
N GLY A 21 0.28 -26.76 -9.24
CA GLY A 21 -0.47 -26.35 -8.03
C GLY A 21 -0.08 -24.97 -7.50
N PRO A 22 1.21 -24.61 -7.37
CA PRO A 22 1.62 -23.27 -6.93
C PRO A 22 1.12 -22.14 -7.82
N MET A 23 0.93 -22.35 -9.13
CA MET A 23 0.39 -21.33 -10.04
C MET A 23 -1.05 -20.95 -9.69
N GLU A 24 -1.81 -21.86 -9.09
CA GLU A 24 -3.19 -21.61 -8.65
C GLU A 24 -3.23 -20.52 -7.58
N THR A 25 -2.44 -20.68 -6.54
CA THR A 25 -2.36 -19.71 -5.41
C THR A 25 -1.79 -18.37 -5.87
N ILE A 26 -0.64 -18.39 -6.54
CA ILE A 26 0.03 -17.17 -6.99
C ILE A 26 -0.84 -16.40 -8.02
N GLY A 27 -1.47 -17.13 -8.94
CA GLY A 27 -2.34 -16.55 -9.94
C GLY A 27 -3.56 -15.83 -9.32
N ARG A 28 -4.22 -16.45 -8.33
CA ARG A 28 -5.34 -15.81 -7.60
C ARG A 28 -4.86 -14.61 -6.81
N LEU A 29 -3.74 -14.71 -6.10
CA LEU A 29 -3.18 -13.62 -5.31
C LEU A 29 -2.86 -12.40 -6.18
N SER A 30 -2.15 -12.59 -7.29
CA SER A 30 -1.78 -11.53 -8.22
C SER A 30 -3.01 -10.82 -8.81
N ARG A 31 -3.99 -11.58 -9.27
CA ARG A 31 -5.22 -11.02 -9.83
C ARG A 31 -6.06 -10.27 -8.79
N LEU A 32 -6.17 -10.83 -7.59
CA LEU A 32 -6.89 -10.20 -6.49
C LEU A 32 -6.20 -8.90 -6.08
N THR A 33 -4.89 -8.90 -5.90
CA THR A 33 -4.11 -7.71 -5.55
C THR A 33 -4.32 -6.58 -6.55
N ALA A 34 -4.27 -6.88 -7.86
CA ALA A 34 -4.50 -5.89 -8.91
C ALA A 34 -5.93 -5.28 -8.83
N ARG A 35 -6.95 -6.12 -8.58
CA ARG A 35 -8.34 -5.65 -8.44
C ARG A 35 -8.55 -4.81 -7.17
N LEU A 36 -8.04 -5.28 -6.03
CA LEU A 36 -8.13 -4.54 -4.76
C LEU A 36 -7.48 -3.17 -4.88
N ARG A 37 -6.28 -3.13 -5.47
CA ARG A 37 -5.56 -1.88 -5.73
C ARG A 37 -6.39 -0.94 -6.60
N GLY A 38 -6.96 -1.42 -7.70
CA GLY A 38 -7.80 -0.60 -8.57
C GLY A 38 -9.02 0.00 -7.88
N GLU A 39 -9.67 -0.75 -6.98
CA GLU A 39 -10.79 -0.23 -6.19
C GLU A 39 -10.34 0.84 -5.16
N MET A 40 -9.24 0.63 -4.49
CA MET A 40 -8.68 1.62 -3.57
C MET A 40 -8.22 2.89 -4.29
N GLU A 41 -7.60 2.76 -5.47
CA GLU A 41 -7.20 3.91 -6.28
C GLU A 41 -8.39 4.77 -6.72
N LYS A 42 -9.55 4.18 -7.01
CA LYS A 42 -10.78 4.95 -7.30
C LYS A 42 -11.14 5.86 -6.13
N THR A 43 -11.09 5.35 -4.91
CA THR A 43 -11.36 6.14 -3.70
C THR A 43 -10.35 7.27 -3.54
N TRP A 44 -9.05 7.01 -3.68
CA TRP A 44 -8.03 8.05 -3.52
C TRP A 44 -8.13 9.16 -4.57
N ARG A 45 -8.50 8.81 -5.80
CA ARG A 45 -8.69 9.78 -6.91
C ARG A 45 -9.80 10.79 -6.63
N THR A 46 -10.82 10.45 -5.84
CA THR A 46 -11.87 11.44 -5.45
C THR A 46 -11.32 12.58 -4.62
N TYR A 47 -10.16 12.39 -4.00
CA TYR A 47 -9.41 13.39 -3.24
C TYR A 47 -8.21 13.96 -4.00
N GLY A 48 -8.09 13.69 -5.31
CA GLY A 48 -6.94 14.11 -6.12
C GLY A 48 -5.64 13.38 -5.76
N LEU A 49 -5.72 12.24 -5.05
CA LEU A 49 -4.56 11.49 -4.60
C LEU A 49 -4.31 10.28 -5.52
N ASN A 50 -3.03 9.98 -5.71
CA ASN A 50 -2.57 8.71 -6.23
C ASN A 50 -2.06 7.83 -5.06
N PRO A 51 -1.74 6.54 -5.29
CA PRO A 51 -1.27 5.64 -4.23
C PRO A 51 -0.10 6.20 -3.42
N ALA A 52 0.83 6.86 -4.10
CA ALA A 52 2.03 7.41 -3.48
C ALA A 52 1.75 8.62 -2.59
N SER A 53 0.90 9.54 -3.08
CA SER A 53 0.48 10.72 -2.33
C SER A 53 -0.33 10.32 -1.11
N PHE A 54 -1.25 9.35 -1.27
CA PHE A 54 -2.02 8.81 -0.17
C PHE A 54 -1.11 8.21 0.91
N ASP A 55 -0.12 7.39 0.54
CA ASP A 55 0.77 6.73 1.48
C ASP A 55 1.60 7.73 2.28
N VAL A 56 2.15 8.78 1.64
CA VAL A 56 2.90 9.84 2.34
C VAL A 56 2.02 10.60 3.31
N LEU A 57 0.83 11.07 2.87
CA LEU A 57 -0.07 11.82 3.76
C LEU A 57 -0.58 10.95 4.92
N ALA A 58 -0.93 9.68 4.65
CA ALA A 58 -1.35 8.73 5.67
C ALA A 58 -0.22 8.41 6.66
N THR A 59 1.03 8.33 6.19
CA THR A 59 2.20 8.15 7.05
C THR A 59 2.41 9.34 7.97
N LEU A 60 2.38 10.55 7.44
CA LEU A 60 2.46 11.77 8.25
C LEU A 60 1.34 11.81 9.30
N ARG A 61 0.12 11.46 8.91
CA ARG A 61 -1.02 11.48 9.83
C ARG A 61 -0.91 10.44 10.95
N ARG A 62 -0.54 9.18 10.61
CA ARG A 62 -0.43 8.09 11.59
C ARG A 62 0.81 8.15 12.48
N SER A 63 1.81 8.95 12.11
CA SER A 63 3.03 9.12 12.92
C SER A 63 2.75 9.75 14.28
N GLY A 64 1.67 10.51 14.41
CA GLY A 64 1.35 11.28 15.60
C GLY A 64 2.30 12.44 15.88
N LYS A 65 3.17 12.80 14.91
CA LYS A 65 4.17 13.88 15.01
C LYS A 65 3.66 15.13 14.29
N PRO A 66 3.07 16.10 14.97
CA PRO A 66 2.57 17.33 14.34
C PRO A 66 3.69 18.21 13.78
N GLU A 67 4.91 18.09 14.32
CA GLU A 67 6.12 18.74 13.81
C GLU A 67 6.55 18.22 12.45
N GLY A 68 6.16 16.99 12.10
CA GLY A 68 6.48 16.31 10.84
C GLY A 68 7.51 15.22 10.98
N LEU A 69 7.90 14.69 9.82
CA LEU A 69 8.91 13.64 9.67
C LEU A 69 10.03 14.11 8.74
N SER A 70 11.25 13.68 9.00
CA SER A 70 12.34 13.82 8.04
C SER A 70 12.10 12.97 6.79
N PRO A 71 12.69 13.29 5.63
CA PRO A 71 12.60 12.45 4.45
C PRO A 71 13.08 11.01 4.67
N GLY A 72 14.06 10.81 5.53
CA GLY A 72 14.56 9.48 5.92
C GLY A 72 13.49 8.68 6.70
N GLU A 73 12.91 9.27 7.75
CA GLU A 73 11.82 8.65 8.51
C GLU A 73 10.60 8.34 7.60
N LEU A 74 10.26 9.25 6.68
CA LEU A 74 9.20 8.99 5.70
C LEU A 74 9.51 7.78 4.83
N LEU A 75 10.76 7.65 4.37
CA LEU A 75 11.17 6.52 3.56
C LEU A 75 11.05 5.20 4.32
N ASP A 76 11.48 5.17 5.57
CA ASP A 76 11.45 3.97 6.42
C ASP A 76 10.01 3.55 6.78
N LEU A 77 9.10 4.52 6.89
CA LEU A 77 7.71 4.29 7.30
C LEU A 77 6.73 4.11 6.14
N THR A 78 7.13 4.42 4.91
CA THR A 78 6.30 4.21 3.71
C THR A 78 6.65 2.90 3.02
N MET A 79 5.73 2.38 2.22
CA MET A 79 5.95 1.19 1.38
C MET A 79 6.63 1.52 0.05
N VAL A 80 7.39 2.64 -0.03
CA VAL A 80 7.91 3.16 -1.29
C VAL A 80 9.43 3.29 -1.29
N THR A 81 10.03 3.20 -2.49
CA THR A 81 11.49 3.28 -2.68
C THR A 81 12.01 4.72 -2.70
N SER A 82 13.27 4.93 -2.29
CA SER A 82 13.92 6.25 -2.12
C SER A 82 13.91 7.15 -3.35
N GLY A 83 14.16 6.60 -4.54
CA GLY A 83 14.29 7.39 -5.77
C GLY A 83 13.05 8.18 -6.21
N THR A 84 11.91 7.93 -5.59
CA THR A 84 10.64 8.59 -5.89
C THR A 84 10.15 9.50 -4.76
N MET A 85 10.74 9.42 -3.54
CA MET A 85 10.26 10.17 -2.37
C MET A 85 10.38 11.69 -2.54
N THR A 86 11.53 12.18 -2.99
CA THR A 86 11.75 13.62 -3.21
C THR A 86 10.73 14.20 -4.19
N ASN A 87 10.54 13.56 -5.32
CA ASN A 87 9.56 14.01 -6.31
C ASN A 87 8.13 14.00 -5.75
N ARG A 88 7.78 13.02 -4.93
CA ARG A 88 6.46 12.94 -4.28
C ARG A 88 6.24 14.08 -3.30
N ILE A 89 7.23 14.36 -2.47
CA ILE A 89 7.19 15.50 -1.54
C ILE A 89 7.04 16.79 -2.33
N ASP A 90 7.80 16.99 -3.42
CA ASP A 90 7.72 18.17 -4.27
C ASP A 90 6.31 18.36 -4.85
N GLN A 91 5.70 17.29 -5.34
CA GLN A 91 4.34 17.35 -5.85
C GLN A 91 3.33 17.69 -4.74
N LEU A 92 3.46 17.10 -3.55
CA LEU A 92 2.58 17.38 -2.43
C LEU A 92 2.74 18.82 -1.92
N VAL A 93 3.95 19.36 -1.90
CA VAL A 93 4.22 20.78 -1.59
C VAL A 93 3.56 21.68 -2.65
N LYS A 94 3.74 21.37 -3.93
CA LYS A 94 3.11 22.11 -5.03
C LYS A 94 1.59 22.15 -4.95
N HIS A 95 0.97 21.08 -4.44
CA HIS A 95 -0.48 21.02 -4.24
C HIS A 95 -0.93 21.58 -2.87
N GLY A 96 -0.01 22.10 -2.06
CA GLY A 96 -0.31 22.69 -0.77
C GLY A 96 -0.80 21.69 0.30
N LEU A 97 -0.50 20.41 0.13
CA LEU A 97 -0.92 19.35 1.06
C LEU A 97 0.12 19.08 2.16
N VAL A 98 1.38 19.35 1.88
CA VAL A 98 2.46 19.33 2.85
C VAL A 98 3.33 20.56 2.71
N GLU A 99 4.11 20.84 3.75
CA GLU A 99 5.13 21.89 3.74
C GLU A 99 6.45 21.37 4.30
N ARG A 100 7.54 22.07 3.93
CA ARG A 100 8.87 21.84 4.50
C ARG A 100 9.12 22.88 5.59
N VAL A 101 9.46 22.41 6.77
CA VAL A 101 9.84 23.27 7.89
C VAL A 101 11.25 22.93 8.34
N GLN A 102 11.98 23.90 8.89
CA GLN A 102 13.32 23.64 9.41
C GLN A 102 13.25 22.65 10.57
N ASN A 103 14.14 21.67 10.58
CA ASN A 103 14.25 20.75 11.71
C ASN A 103 14.83 21.50 12.93
N PRO A 104 14.12 21.55 14.06
CA PRO A 104 14.60 22.25 15.25
C PRO A 104 15.84 21.58 15.88
N GLU A 105 15.98 20.27 15.68
CA GLU A 105 17.10 19.48 16.23
C GLU A 105 18.34 19.47 15.30
N ASP A 106 18.12 19.62 13.99
CA ASP A 106 19.19 19.73 12.98
C ASP A 106 18.91 20.86 12.01
N LYS A 107 19.55 22.00 12.20
CA LYS A 107 19.40 23.19 11.36
C LYS A 107 19.79 23.00 9.89
N ARG A 108 20.44 21.89 9.53
CA ARG A 108 20.79 21.53 8.16
C ARG A 108 19.69 20.71 7.48
N GLY A 109 18.76 20.16 8.27
CA GLY A 109 17.68 19.32 7.81
C GLY A 109 16.34 20.06 7.76
N PHE A 110 15.37 19.40 7.14
CA PHE A 110 13.97 19.84 7.12
C PHE A 110 13.06 18.67 7.45
N LEU A 111 11.91 19.02 8.02
CA LEU A 111 10.82 18.10 8.28
C LEU A 111 9.70 18.36 7.25
N ILE A 112 8.99 17.32 6.91
CA ILE A 112 7.78 17.37 6.10
C ILE A 112 6.59 17.23 7.05
N ARG A 113 5.68 18.18 7.03
CA ARG A 113 4.45 18.11 7.81
C ARG A 113 3.22 18.39 6.96
N LEU A 114 2.07 17.94 7.44
CA LEU A 114 0.80 18.24 6.81
C LEU A 114 0.47 19.73 6.98
N THR A 115 -0.06 20.34 5.92
CA THR A 115 -0.79 21.62 6.05
C THR A 115 -2.19 21.34 6.59
N GLU A 116 -2.95 22.39 6.96
CA GLU A 116 -4.37 22.26 7.32
C GLU A 116 -5.17 21.57 6.19
N SER A 117 -4.91 21.95 4.94
CA SER A 117 -5.53 21.34 3.76
C SER A 117 -5.15 19.88 3.61
N GLY A 118 -3.87 19.55 3.81
CA GLY A 118 -3.38 18.17 3.77
C GLY A 118 -3.98 17.31 4.86
N PHE A 119 -4.07 17.84 6.09
CA PHE A 119 -4.71 17.17 7.21
C PHE A 119 -6.21 16.91 6.92
N ALA A 120 -6.96 17.92 6.51
CA ALA A 120 -8.37 17.76 6.18
C ALA A 120 -8.62 16.77 5.03
N THR A 121 -7.72 16.76 4.04
CA THR A 121 -7.79 15.85 2.90
C THR A 121 -7.57 14.41 3.34
N ILE A 122 -6.51 14.14 4.12
CA ILE A 122 -6.17 12.77 4.50
C ILE A 122 -7.16 12.19 5.51
N GLU A 123 -7.70 12.99 6.43
CA GLU A 123 -8.73 12.54 7.38
C GLU A 123 -9.95 11.97 6.64
N LYS A 124 -10.44 12.67 5.63
CA LYS A 124 -11.56 12.21 4.80
C LYS A 124 -11.16 10.99 3.96
N ALA A 125 -10.00 11.06 3.31
CA ALA A 125 -9.54 10.00 2.41
C ALA A 125 -9.30 8.67 3.16
N VAL A 126 -8.76 8.69 4.38
CA VAL A 126 -8.58 7.49 5.22
C VAL A 126 -9.92 6.91 5.63
N GLY A 127 -10.89 7.75 6.01
CA GLY A 127 -12.23 7.27 6.35
C GLY A 127 -12.86 6.49 5.21
N GLU A 128 -12.93 7.07 4.01
CA GLU A 128 -13.48 6.39 2.83
C GLU A 128 -12.64 5.19 2.36
N HIS A 129 -11.33 5.25 2.55
CA HIS A 129 -10.45 4.11 2.28
C HIS A 129 -10.81 2.91 3.15
N VAL A 130 -11.02 3.10 4.44
CA VAL A 130 -11.42 2.05 5.38
C VAL A 130 -12.81 1.50 5.02
N GLU A 131 -13.77 2.37 4.68
CA GLU A 131 -15.10 1.93 4.21
C GLU A 131 -15.00 1.11 2.91
N THR A 132 -14.13 1.51 1.99
CA THR A 132 -13.86 0.72 0.77
C THR A 132 -13.30 -0.66 1.13
N GLN A 133 -12.37 -0.77 2.07
CA GLN A 133 -11.83 -2.05 2.53
C GLN A 133 -12.91 -2.92 3.19
N HIS A 134 -13.77 -2.34 4.03
CA HIS A 134 -14.91 -3.06 4.62
C HIS A 134 -15.82 -3.63 3.52
N ARG A 135 -16.16 -2.83 2.52
CA ARG A 135 -16.97 -3.26 1.38
C ARG A 135 -16.32 -4.41 0.60
N LEU A 136 -15.01 -4.32 0.35
CA LEU A 136 -14.27 -5.35 -0.38
C LEU A 136 -14.18 -6.68 0.39
N LEU A 137 -14.11 -6.61 1.71
CA LEU A 137 -13.98 -7.79 2.59
C LEU A 137 -15.32 -8.31 3.13
N ARG A 138 -16.46 -7.73 2.73
CA ARG A 138 -17.78 -8.09 3.29
C ARG A 138 -18.19 -9.55 3.08
N GLY A 139 -17.60 -10.22 2.08
CA GLY A 139 -17.86 -11.64 1.79
C GLY A 139 -17.13 -12.62 2.73
N LEU A 140 -16.25 -12.12 3.60
CA LEU A 140 -15.51 -12.95 4.55
C LEU A 140 -16.05 -12.77 5.97
N SER A 141 -16.27 -13.87 6.67
CA SER A 141 -16.54 -13.85 8.12
C SER A 141 -15.32 -13.34 8.89
N PRO A 142 -15.49 -12.89 10.17
CA PRO A 142 -14.35 -12.50 11.01
C PRO A 142 -13.28 -13.58 11.13
N THR A 143 -13.68 -14.84 11.28
CA THR A 143 -12.76 -15.99 11.34
C THR A 143 -11.99 -16.14 10.04
N GLN A 144 -12.67 -16.13 8.89
CA GLN A 144 -12.01 -16.23 7.58
C GLN A 144 -11.03 -15.09 7.33
N ARG A 145 -11.32 -13.86 7.80
CA ARG A 145 -10.37 -12.75 7.71
C ARG A 145 -9.13 -12.98 8.58
N LYS A 146 -9.31 -13.52 9.77
CA LYS A 146 -8.19 -13.87 10.65
C LYS A 146 -7.31 -14.93 10.02
N ASP A 147 -7.90 -16.01 9.54
CA ASP A 147 -7.17 -17.11 8.89
C ASP A 147 -6.41 -16.65 7.64
N LEU A 148 -7.06 -15.82 6.81
CA LEU A 148 -6.42 -15.22 5.63
C LEU A 148 -5.22 -14.35 6.01
N ASN A 149 -5.35 -13.50 7.05
CA ASN A 149 -4.24 -12.67 7.51
C ASN A 149 -3.06 -13.51 8.02
N GLU A 150 -3.34 -14.62 8.68
CA GLU A 150 -2.30 -15.54 9.14
C GLU A 150 -1.56 -16.22 7.97
N LEU A 151 -2.30 -16.73 6.99
CA LEU A 151 -1.71 -17.31 5.78
C LEU A 151 -0.89 -16.30 4.98
N LEU A 152 -1.38 -15.07 4.83
CA LEU A 152 -0.64 -14.00 4.14
C LEU A 152 0.65 -13.62 4.88
N ARG A 153 0.65 -13.62 6.21
CA ARG A 153 1.85 -13.37 7.02
C ARG A 153 2.89 -14.47 6.82
N VAL A 154 2.48 -15.74 6.93
CA VAL A 154 3.37 -16.89 6.71
C VAL A 154 4.01 -16.83 5.32
N LEU A 155 3.21 -16.55 4.29
CA LEU A 155 3.73 -16.41 2.92
C LEU A 155 4.69 -15.22 2.79
N GLY A 156 4.36 -14.09 3.40
CA GLY A 156 5.20 -12.88 3.38
C GLY A 156 6.55 -13.11 4.07
N ASP A 157 6.58 -13.77 5.21
CA ASP A 157 7.81 -14.09 5.94
C ASP A 157 8.72 -15.01 5.13
N GLN A 158 8.14 -16.01 4.43
CA GLN A 158 8.89 -16.89 3.55
C GLN A 158 9.53 -16.12 2.39
N VAL A 159 8.78 -15.28 1.69
CA VAL A 159 9.29 -14.48 0.56
C VAL A 159 10.40 -13.52 1.02
N ASN A 160 10.23 -12.88 2.18
CA ASN A 160 11.25 -11.98 2.74
C ASN A 160 12.54 -12.72 3.13
N SER A 161 12.43 -13.93 3.66
CA SER A 161 13.60 -14.73 4.04
C SER A 161 14.43 -15.18 2.83
N ASP A 162 13.77 -15.52 1.75
CA ASP A 162 14.42 -15.93 0.51
C ASP A 162 15.10 -14.75 -0.21
N SER A 163 14.48 -13.57 -0.17
CA SER A 163 15.06 -12.34 -0.75
C SER A 163 16.33 -11.84 -0.06
N ARG A 164 16.58 -12.26 1.19
CA ARG A 164 17.82 -11.91 1.94
C ARG A 164 18.97 -12.87 1.66
N LYS A 165 18.73 -13.98 0.98
CA LYS A 165 19.74 -15.00 0.64
C LYS A 165 20.33 -14.83 -0.77
N LEU A 166 19.77 -13.93 -1.56
CA LEU A 166 20.22 -13.56 -2.92
C LEU A 166 20.99 -12.23 -2.89
#